data_2e492d12d7b92ece4a858420fdbacdf0
#
_entry.id   2e492d12d7b92ece4a858420fdbacdf0
#
_cell.length_a   1.000
_cell.length_b   1.000
_cell.length_c   1.000
_cell.angle_alpha   90.00
_cell.angle_beta   90.00
_cell.angle_gamma   90.00
#
_symmetry.space_group_name_H-M   'P 1'
#
loop_
_entity.id
_entity.type
_entity.pdbx_description
1 polymer ?
#
loop_
_entity_poly.entity_id
_entity_poly.type
_entity_poly.pdbx_seq_one_letter_code
_entity_poly.pdbx_strand_id
1 'polypeptide(L)'
;LIRGSVGIFMFGIQTYFLSKAFSYLIRIFFFSIDDTFLQHDIFLVFISGLNIIDWASFLVAILLQSFLFSKGHKFNKLIINYSAIIVYSGMLLFFFVVLLLDVKEVSRSFADIFSYKNIFLKSNIAPLISVVGVFFSYFSIILVSFGDFSRYVKDEEELKKGNLSLFLNLIIFSF
;
A
#
# COMPACT_ATOMS: atom_id res chain seq x y z
N LEU A 1 14.11 12.33 18.90
CA LEU A 1 12.81 11.99 19.50
C LEU A 1 11.71 12.00 18.45
N ILE A 2 11.48 13.08 17.70
CA ILE A 2 10.42 13.19 16.67
C ILE A 2 10.50 12.09 15.62
N ARG A 3 11.70 11.81 15.06
CA ARG A 3 11.90 10.73 14.08
C ARG A 3 11.49 9.35 14.62
N GLY A 4 11.82 9.08 15.89
CA GLY A 4 11.44 7.81 16.52
C GLY A 4 9.94 7.68 16.69
N SER A 5 9.26 8.73 17.14
CA SER A 5 7.79 8.74 17.29
C SER A 5 7.08 8.55 15.96
N VAL A 6 7.52 9.25 14.90
CA VAL A 6 6.98 9.09 13.54
C VAL A 6 7.23 7.67 13.02
N GLY A 7 8.41 7.11 13.25
CA GLY A 7 8.75 5.74 12.87
C GLY A 7 7.85 4.70 13.54
N ILE A 8 7.61 4.81 14.85
CA ILE A 8 6.72 3.91 15.59
C ILE A 8 5.29 4.00 15.06
N PHE A 9 4.78 5.22 14.86
CA PHE A 9 3.43 5.44 14.35
C PHE A 9 3.24 4.82 12.96
N MET A 10 4.20 5.02 12.06
CA MET A 10 4.15 4.46 10.71
C MET A 10 4.31 2.95 10.67
N PHE A 11 5.17 2.41 11.53
CA PHE A 11 5.27 0.97 11.69
C PHE A 11 3.93 0.37 12.11
N GLY A 12 3.22 1.01 13.05
CA GLY A 12 1.89 0.59 13.48
C GLY A 12 0.87 0.61 12.32
N ILE A 13 0.84 1.69 11.53
CA ILE A 13 -0.05 1.79 10.37
C ILE A 13 0.27 0.70 9.33
N GLN A 14 1.53 0.50 8.99
CA GLN A 14 1.95 -0.53 8.03
C GLN A 14 1.61 -1.94 8.51
N THR A 15 1.82 -2.21 9.81
CA THR A 15 1.45 -3.48 10.42
C THR A 15 -0.05 -3.73 10.34
N TYR A 16 -0.86 -2.70 10.59
CA TYR A 16 -2.31 -2.78 10.45
C TYR A 16 -2.74 -3.10 9.01
N PHE A 17 -2.21 -2.40 8.01
CA PHE A 17 -2.53 -2.70 6.61
C PHE A 17 -2.09 -4.10 6.18
N LEU A 18 -0.90 -4.53 6.61
CA LEU A 18 -0.42 -5.89 6.36
C LEU A 18 -1.34 -6.93 7.01
N SER A 19 -1.79 -6.69 8.24
CA SER A 19 -2.72 -7.59 8.93
C SER A 19 -4.06 -7.69 8.23
N LYS A 20 -4.58 -6.57 7.69
CA LYS A 20 -5.80 -6.58 6.88
C LYS A 20 -5.64 -7.37 5.59
N ALA A 21 -4.51 -7.23 4.90
CA ALA A 21 -4.23 -8.05 3.72
C ALA A 21 -4.24 -9.55 4.05
N PHE A 22 -3.59 -9.97 5.15
CA PHE A 22 -3.66 -11.36 5.62
C PHE A 22 -5.08 -11.79 6.00
N SER A 23 -5.83 -10.94 6.68
CA SER A 23 -7.22 -11.23 7.04
C SER A 23 -8.08 -11.48 5.81
N TYR A 24 -7.94 -10.67 4.75
CA TYR A 24 -8.65 -10.88 3.49
C TYR A 24 -8.24 -12.18 2.80
N LEU A 25 -6.95 -12.49 2.74
CA LEU A 25 -6.48 -13.76 2.17
C LEU A 25 -7.03 -14.97 2.92
N ILE A 26 -7.02 -14.94 4.25
CA ILE A 26 -7.56 -16.00 5.09
C ILE A 26 -9.07 -16.15 4.84
N ARG A 27 -9.82 -15.05 4.75
CA ARG A 27 -11.26 -15.07 4.47
C ARG A 27 -11.57 -15.65 3.09
N ILE A 28 -10.83 -15.25 2.06
CA ILE A 28 -10.99 -15.79 0.71
C ILE A 28 -10.71 -17.29 0.71
N PHE A 29 -9.66 -17.72 1.41
CA PHE A 29 -9.33 -19.14 1.53
C PHE A 29 -10.45 -19.94 2.20
N PHE A 30 -10.97 -19.48 3.34
CA PHE A 30 -12.09 -20.16 4.01
C PHE A 30 -13.36 -20.15 3.18
N PHE A 31 -13.70 -19.04 2.55
CA PHE A 31 -14.85 -18.96 1.65
C PHE A 31 -14.73 -19.89 0.45
N SER A 32 -13.52 -20.14 -0.05
CA SER A 32 -13.27 -21.10 -1.14
C SER A 32 -13.48 -22.57 -0.72
N ILE A 33 -13.36 -22.87 0.58
CA ILE A 33 -13.59 -24.23 1.11
C ILE A 33 -15.07 -24.41 1.45
N ASP A 34 -15.66 -23.46 2.16
CA ASP A 34 -17.06 -23.49 2.60
C ASP A 34 -17.55 -22.05 2.80
N ASP A 35 -18.56 -21.66 2.05
CA ASP A 35 -19.17 -20.31 2.09
C ASP A 35 -19.87 -20.01 3.42
N THR A 36 -20.28 -21.03 4.16
CA THR A 36 -20.95 -20.90 5.46
C THR A 36 -19.97 -20.81 6.64
N PHE A 37 -18.70 -21.19 6.44
CA PHE A 37 -17.72 -21.28 7.51
C PHE A 37 -17.53 -19.97 8.26
N LEU A 38 -17.52 -18.83 7.56
CA LEU A 38 -17.35 -17.51 8.16
C LEU A 38 -18.58 -16.99 8.92
N GLN A 39 -19.71 -17.70 8.85
CA GLN A 39 -20.94 -17.34 9.55
C GLN A 39 -21.00 -17.91 10.97
N HIS A 40 -20.05 -18.76 11.37
CA HIS A 40 -19.97 -19.25 12.74
C HIS A 40 -19.81 -18.11 13.75
N ASP A 41 -20.50 -18.19 14.87
CA ASP A 41 -20.57 -17.16 15.93
C ASP A 41 -19.20 -16.68 16.39
N ILE A 42 -18.20 -17.57 16.42
CA ILE A 42 -16.82 -17.24 16.84
C ILE A 42 -16.17 -16.16 15.96
N PHE A 43 -16.56 -16.10 14.67
CA PHE A 43 -16.03 -15.09 13.74
C PHE A 43 -16.83 -13.80 13.74
N LEU A 44 -18.01 -13.79 14.38
CA LEU A 44 -18.87 -12.62 14.53
C LEU A 44 -18.57 -11.84 15.81
N VAL A 45 -17.76 -12.39 16.72
CA VAL A 45 -17.35 -11.68 17.94
C VAL A 45 -16.28 -10.66 17.62
N PHE A 46 -16.52 -9.40 17.99
CA PHE A 46 -15.58 -8.30 17.83
C PHE A 46 -15.01 -7.86 19.17
N ILE A 47 -13.69 -7.85 19.29
CA ILE A 47 -12.95 -7.32 20.43
C ILE A 47 -12.14 -6.12 19.95
N SER A 48 -12.40 -4.93 20.50
CA SER A 48 -11.76 -3.67 20.07
C SER A 48 -11.92 -3.37 18.56
N GLY A 49 -13.04 -3.77 17.96
CA GLY A 49 -13.33 -3.55 16.54
C GLY A 49 -12.65 -4.53 15.58
N LEU A 50 -11.97 -5.55 16.10
CA LEU A 50 -11.33 -6.61 15.33
C LEU A 50 -11.95 -7.95 15.71
N ASN A 51 -12.19 -8.81 14.71
CA ASN A 51 -12.63 -10.18 14.96
C ASN A 51 -11.42 -11.11 15.17
N ILE A 52 -11.70 -12.38 15.48
CA ILE A 52 -10.64 -13.35 15.79
C ILE A 52 -9.67 -13.56 14.62
N ILE A 53 -10.16 -13.51 13.37
CA ILE A 53 -9.32 -13.64 12.16
C ILE A 53 -8.42 -12.41 12.03
N ASP A 54 -8.93 -11.21 12.31
CA ASP A 54 -8.15 -9.97 12.27
C ASP A 54 -7.04 -9.98 13.33
N TRP A 55 -7.33 -10.48 14.54
CA TRP A 55 -6.34 -10.63 15.61
C TRP A 55 -5.27 -11.65 15.26
N ALA A 56 -5.65 -12.82 14.74
CA ALA A 56 -4.69 -13.82 14.27
C ALA A 56 -3.80 -13.27 13.15
N SER A 57 -4.40 -12.57 12.19
CA SER A 57 -3.68 -11.90 11.09
C SER A 57 -2.71 -10.83 11.59
N PHE A 58 -3.10 -10.08 12.62
CA PHE A 58 -2.24 -9.07 13.25
C PHE A 58 -1.03 -9.69 13.93
N LEU A 59 -1.22 -10.80 14.65
CA LEU A 59 -0.11 -11.56 15.26
C LEU A 59 0.83 -12.11 14.18
N VAL A 60 0.30 -12.69 13.11
CA VAL A 60 1.11 -13.18 11.99
C VAL A 60 1.91 -12.04 11.36
N ALA A 61 1.30 -10.87 11.16
CA ALA A 61 1.99 -9.70 10.61
C ALA A 61 3.16 -9.24 11.50
N ILE A 62 2.97 -9.17 12.82
CA ILE A 62 4.03 -8.80 13.77
C ILE A 62 5.17 -9.83 13.75
N LEU A 63 4.83 -11.12 13.79
CA LEU A 63 5.84 -12.19 13.78
C LEU A 63 6.64 -12.17 12.48
N LEU A 64 5.98 -12.00 11.34
CA LEU A 64 6.63 -11.89 10.04
C LEU A 64 7.58 -10.69 9.99
N GLN A 65 7.13 -9.52 10.42
CA GLN A 65 7.97 -8.32 10.46
C GLN A 65 9.16 -8.49 11.39
N SER A 66 8.96 -9.04 12.59
CA SER A 66 10.04 -9.32 13.54
C SER A 66 11.06 -10.29 12.96
N PHE A 67 10.60 -11.34 12.28
CA PHE A 67 11.45 -12.28 11.57
C PHE A 67 12.26 -11.60 10.45
N LEU A 68 11.64 -10.76 9.64
CA LEU A 68 12.31 -10.04 8.57
C LEU A 68 13.39 -9.11 9.13
N PHE A 69 13.10 -8.37 10.20
CA PHE A 69 14.09 -7.53 10.86
C PHE A 69 15.27 -8.31 11.40
N SER A 70 15.05 -9.51 11.97
CA SER A 70 16.11 -10.35 12.52
C SER A 70 17.09 -10.88 11.48
N LYS A 71 16.66 -11.03 10.21
CA LYS A 71 17.51 -11.55 9.10
C LYS A 71 18.50 -10.54 8.52
N GLY A 72 18.34 -9.27 8.86
CA GLY A 72 19.28 -8.22 8.49
C GLY A 72 19.10 -7.66 7.07
N HIS A 73 19.93 -6.67 6.76
CA HIS A 73 19.75 -5.81 5.59
C HIS A 73 19.82 -6.53 4.23
N LYS A 74 20.73 -7.50 4.07
CA LYS A 74 20.90 -8.22 2.79
C LYS A 74 19.66 -9.03 2.41
N PHE A 75 19.06 -9.70 3.38
CA PHE A 75 17.85 -10.50 3.18
C PHE A 75 16.64 -9.60 2.90
N ASN A 76 16.50 -8.50 3.63
CA ASN A 76 15.43 -7.55 3.42
C ASN A 76 15.49 -6.91 2.02
N LYS A 77 16.69 -6.56 1.52
CA LYS A 77 16.87 -6.05 0.16
C LYS A 77 16.40 -7.06 -0.90
N LEU A 78 16.71 -8.33 -0.71
CA LEU A 78 16.29 -9.39 -1.62
C LEU A 78 14.76 -9.52 -1.65
N ILE A 79 14.11 -9.56 -0.48
CA ILE A 79 12.65 -9.63 -0.39
C ILE A 79 12.00 -8.42 -1.04
N ILE A 80 12.49 -7.21 -0.78
CA ILE A 80 11.95 -5.98 -1.38
C ILE A 80 12.00 -6.05 -2.91
N ASN A 81 13.12 -6.52 -3.49
CA ASN A 81 13.25 -6.64 -4.93
C ASN A 81 12.26 -7.65 -5.52
N TYR A 82 12.12 -8.83 -4.91
CA TYR A 82 11.15 -9.83 -5.38
C TYR A 82 9.71 -9.35 -5.21
N SER A 83 9.39 -8.72 -4.06
CA SER A 83 8.07 -8.16 -3.83
C SER A 83 7.72 -7.07 -4.84
N ALA A 84 8.69 -6.22 -5.20
CA ALA A 84 8.49 -5.21 -6.24
C ALA A 84 8.11 -5.86 -7.58
N ILE A 85 8.85 -6.88 -8.03
CA ILE A 85 8.56 -7.59 -9.28
C ILE A 85 7.15 -8.20 -9.25
N ILE A 86 6.77 -8.85 -8.14
CA ILE A 86 5.45 -9.48 -7.99
C ILE A 86 4.34 -8.43 -8.05
N VAL A 87 4.50 -7.31 -7.31
CA VAL A 87 3.51 -6.23 -7.28
C VAL A 87 3.36 -5.60 -8.67
N TYR A 88 4.47 -5.24 -9.34
CA TYR A 88 4.42 -4.66 -10.68
C TYR A 88 3.76 -5.61 -11.70
N SER A 89 4.14 -6.90 -11.67
CA SER A 89 3.54 -7.89 -12.55
C SER A 89 2.04 -8.07 -12.27
N GLY A 90 1.65 -8.10 -11.00
CA GLY A 90 0.25 -8.21 -10.60
C GLY A 90 -0.58 -6.99 -11.03
N MET A 91 -0.05 -5.78 -10.86
CA MET A 91 -0.71 -4.55 -11.29
C MET A 91 -0.86 -4.47 -12.81
N LEU A 92 0.19 -4.85 -13.57
CA LEU A 92 0.12 -4.93 -15.03
C LEU A 92 -0.93 -5.96 -15.49
N LEU A 93 -0.93 -7.14 -14.88
CA LEU A 93 -1.91 -8.17 -15.19
C LEU A 93 -3.33 -7.65 -14.90
N PHE A 94 -3.56 -7.05 -13.74
CA PHE A 94 -4.84 -6.47 -13.38
C PHE A 94 -5.27 -5.38 -14.37
N PHE A 95 -4.36 -4.49 -14.74
CA PHE A 95 -4.62 -3.44 -15.74
C PHE A 95 -5.06 -4.05 -17.08
N PHE A 96 -4.35 -5.06 -17.59
CA PHE A 96 -4.72 -5.72 -18.83
C PHE A 96 -6.07 -6.44 -18.74
N VAL A 97 -6.36 -7.10 -17.62
CA VAL A 97 -7.66 -7.76 -17.41
C VAL A 97 -8.81 -6.74 -17.46
N VAL A 98 -8.68 -5.63 -16.72
CA VAL A 98 -9.70 -4.56 -16.72
C VAL A 98 -9.85 -3.95 -18.11
N LEU A 99 -8.75 -3.72 -18.81
CA LEU A 99 -8.75 -3.16 -20.17
C LEU A 99 -9.42 -4.10 -21.17
N LEU A 100 -9.24 -5.41 -21.04
CA LEU A 100 -9.88 -6.41 -21.90
C LEU A 100 -11.39 -6.58 -21.62
N LEU A 101 -11.79 -6.43 -20.36
CA LEU A 101 -13.17 -6.61 -19.95
C LEU A 101 -14.05 -5.43 -20.36
N ASP A 102 -13.56 -4.21 -20.25
CA ASP A 102 -14.39 -3.02 -20.49
C ASP A 102 -13.60 -1.80 -21.01
N VAL A 103 -13.11 -1.92 -22.24
CA VAL A 103 -12.34 -0.85 -22.94
C VAL A 103 -13.11 0.47 -23.00
N LYS A 104 -14.45 0.42 -23.16
CA LYS A 104 -15.26 1.64 -23.32
C LYS A 104 -15.36 2.43 -22.02
N GLU A 105 -15.58 1.74 -20.89
CA GLU A 105 -15.66 2.37 -19.57
C GLU A 105 -14.29 2.93 -19.14
N VAL A 106 -13.22 2.18 -19.39
CA VAL A 106 -11.84 2.64 -19.12
C VAL A 106 -11.54 3.90 -19.93
N SER A 107 -11.83 3.92 -21.22
CA SER A 107 -11.60 5.08 -22.08
C SER A 107 -12.42 6.28 -21.64
N ARG A 108 -13.67 6.07 -21.23
CA ARG A 108 -14.56 7.14 -20.74
C ARG A 108 -14.06 7.71 -19.41
N SER A 109 -13.72 6.85 -18.46
CA SER A 109 -13.17 7.26 -17.16
C SER A 109 -11.85 8.03 -17.34
N PHE A 110 -11.00 7.59 -18.26
CA PHE A 110 -9.77 8.30 -18.60
C PHE A 110 -10.04 9.70 -19.16
N ALA A 111 -11.00 9.85 -20.07
CA ALA A 111 -11.40 11.15 -20.61
C ALA A 111 -12.01 12.06 -19.53
N ASP A 112 -12.77 11.50 -18.59
CA ASP A 112 -13.38 12.23 -17.47
C ASP A 112 -12.35 12.75 -16.47
N ILE A 113 -11.26 12.00 -16.21
CA ILE A 113 -10.16 12.43 -15.35
C ILE A 113 -9.51 13.71 -15.90
N PHE A 114 -9.32 13.80 -17.22
CA PHE A 114 -8.72 14.98 -17.85
C PHE A 114 -9.73 16.11 -18.13
N SER A 115 -11.00 15.94 -17.80
CA SER A 115 -12.01 16.98 -17.96
C SER A 115 -11.84 18.06 -16.89
N TYR A 116 -11.33 19.23 -17.32
CA TYR A 116 -11.08 20.39 -16.45
C TYR A 116 -12.32 20.85 -15.67
N LYS A 117 -13.52 20.65 -16.21
CA LYS A 117 -14.78 21.03 -15.57
C LYS A 117 -15.05 20.27 -14.27
N ASN A 118 -14.59 19.01 -14.16
CA ASN A 118 -14.89 18.16 -13.01
C ASN A 118 -13.97 18.43 -11.81
N ILE A 119 -12.74 18.89 -12.04
CA ILE A 119 -11.74 19.09 -10.99
C ILE A 119 -12.10 20.28 -10.09
N PHE A 120 -12.63 21.36 -10.67
CA PHE A 120 -12.94 22.61 -9.96
C PHE A 120 -14.40 22.76 -9.56
N LEU A 121 -15.23 21.71 -9.66
CA LEU A 121 -16.56 21.70 -9.08
C LEU A 121 -16.45 21.86 -7.57
N LYS A 122 -17.23 22.80 -7.00
CA LYS A 122 -17.24 23.09 -5.55
C LYS A 122 -17.45 21.83 -4.70
N SER A 123 -18.20 20.85 -5.19
CA SER A 123 -18.42 19.55 -4.55
C SER A 123 -17.16 18.67 -4.47
N ASN A 124 -16.17 18.87 -5.34
CA ASN A 124 -14.97 18.04 -5.44
C ASN A 124 -13.77 18.66 -4.74
N ILE A 125 -13.85 19.89 -4.26
CA ILE A 125 -12.76 20.59 -3.56
C ILE A 125 -12.41 19.89 -2.24
N ALA A 126 -13.40 19.51 -1.45
CA ALA A 126 -13.15 18.84 -0.17
C ALA A 126 -12.47 17.46 -0.34
N PRO A 127 -12.96 16.55 -1.23
CA PRO A 127 -12.25 15.34 -1.57
C PRO A 127 -10.83 15.59 -2.09
N LEU A 128 -10.63 16.59 -2.95
CA LEU A 128 -9.32 16.95 -3.48
C LEU A 128 -8.34 17.36 -2.37
N ILE A 129 -8.76 18.22 -1.44
CA ILE A 129 -7.95 18.62 -0.29
C ILE A 129 -7.60 17.40 0.57
N SER A 130 -8.56 16.49 0.79
CA SER A 130 -8.31 15.26 1.55
C SER A 130 -7.27 14.37 0.88
N VAL A 131 -7.35 14.17 -0.42
CA VAL A 131 -6.37 13.39 -1.19
C VAL A 131 -4.99 14.03 -1.09
N VAL A 132 -4.89 15.34 -1.32
CA VAL A 132 -3.62 16.09 -1.18
C VAL A 132 -3.07 15.95 0.25
N GLY A 133 -3.92 16.06 1.27
CA GLY A 133 -3.53 15.88 2.67
C GLY A 133 -2.97 14.48 2.97
N VAL A 134 -3.60 13.44 2.43
CA VAL A 134 -3.12 12.04 2.55
C VAL A 134 -1.75 11.88 1.87
N PHE A 135 -1.59 12.42 0.66
CA PHE A 135 -0.30 12.41 -0.04
C PHE A 135 0.80 13.09 0.77
N PHE A 136 0.57 14.31 1.25
CA PHE A 136 1.53 15.02 2.09
C PHE A 136 1.87 14.24 3.35
N SER A 137 0.88 13.68 4.03
CA SER A 137 1.08 12.88 5.23
C SER A 137 1.93 11.64 4.95
N TYR A 138 1.66 10.91 3.88
CA TYR A 138 2.38 9.70 3.51
C TYR A 138 3.83 9.99 3.11
N PHE A 139 4.06 11.02 2.29
CA PHE A 139 5.40 11.38 1.82
C PHE A 139 6.21 12.20 2.81
N SER A 140 5.58 12.77 3.85
CA SER A 140 6.29 13.52 4.90
C SER A 140 7.40 12.72 5.57
N ILE A 141 7.24 11.40 5.69
CA ILE A 141 8.25 10.50 6.24
C ILE A 141 9.48 10.42 5.37
N ILE A 142 9.31 10.34 4.05
CA ILE A 142 10.42 10.30 3.11
C ILE A 142 11.19 11.62 3.22
N LEU A 143 10.49 12.76 3.35
CA LEU A 143 11.11 14.06 3.53
C LEU A 143 11.90 14.13 4.85
N VAL A 144 11.31 13.72 5.96
CA VAL A 144 11.94 13.76 7.29
C VAL A 144 13.13 12.80 7.39
N SER A 145 13.05 11.65 6.72
CA SER A 145 14.08 10.60 6.74
C SER A 145 14.95 10.57 5.49
N PHE A 146 14.90 11.60 4.64
CA PHE A 146 15.63 11.63 3.38
C PHE A 146 17.14 11.38 3.55
N GLY A 147 17.76 11.97 4.57
CA GLY A 147 19.17 11.74 4.89
C GLY A 147 19.50 10.28 5.24
N ASP A 148 18.53 9.51 5.77
CA ASP A 148 18.74 8.11 6.10
C ASP A 148 18.72 7.23 4.85
N PHE A 149 17.94 7.60 3.85
CA PHE A 149 17.91 6.91 2.55
C PHE A 149 19.10 7.30 1.67
N SER A 150 19.43 8.60 1.62
CA SER A 150 20.51 9.12 0.75
C SER A 150 21.90 8.62 1.14
N ARG A 151 22.12 8.28 2.42
CA ARG A 151 23.42 7.75 2.88
C ARG A 151 23.84 6.42 2.23
N TYR A 152 22.89 5.66 1.68
CA TYR A 152 23.16 4.37 1.02
C TYR A 152 23.40 4.52 -0.48
N VAL A 153 23.30 5.72 -1.02
CA VAL A 153 23.52 6.01 -2.44
C VAL A 153 25.00 6.34 -2.63
N LYS A 154 25.61 5.82 -3.69
CA LYS A 154 27.04 5.94 -3.93
C LYS A 154 27.46 7.35 -4.31
N ASP A 155 26.67 8.00 -5.16
CA ASP A 155 26.95 9.32 -5.67
C ASP A 155 25.66 10.13 -5.93
N GLU A 156 25.83 11.42 -6.24
CA GLU A 156 24.74 12.34 -6.49
C GLU A 156 23.97 12.02 -7.78
N GLU A 157 24.64 11.43 -8.76
CA GLU A 157 24.01 11.06 -10.03
C GLU A 157 23.04 9.89 -9.86
N GLU A 158 23.43 8.87 -9.08
CA GLU A 158 22.53 7.77 -8.72
C GLU A 158 21.33 8.26 -7.90
N LEU A 159 21.53 9.25 -7.01
CA LEU A 159 20.44 9.85 -6.25
C LEU A 159 19.44 10.57 -7.16
N LYS A 160 19.91 11.35 -8.12
CA LYS A 160 19.05 12.00 -9.12
C LYS A 160 18.27 11.01 -9.97
N LYS A 161 18.93 9.95 -10.45
CA LYS A 161 18.28 8.87 -11.21
C LYS A 161 17.21 8.15 -10.37
N GLY A 162 17.51 7.87 -9.10
CA GLY A 162 16.55 7.28 -8.17
C GLY A 162 15.32 8.15 -7.93
N ASN A 163 15.50 9.44 -7.70
CA ASN A 163 14.42 10.39 -7.52
C ASN A 163 13.57 10.56 -8.79
N LEU A 164 14.19 10.61 -9.95
CA LEU A 164 13.49 10.67 -11.24
C LEU A 164 12.68 9.39 -11.46
N SER A 165 13.26 8.22 -11.19
CA SER A 165 12.57 6.93 -11.28
C SER A 165 11.36 6.89 -10.35
N LEU A 166 11.49 7.35 -9.10
CA LEU A 166 10.38 7.44 -8.15
C LEU A 166 9.26 8.34 -8.69
N PHE A 167 9.60 9.51 -9.21
CA PHE A 167 8.64 10.45 -9.80
C PHE A 167 7.90 9.84 -10.99
N LEU A 168 8.63 9.20 -11.92
CA LEU A 168 8.02 8.53 -13.08
C LEU A 168 7.11 7.39 -12.67
N ASN A 169 7.53 6.56 -11.70
CA ASN A 169 6.70 5.48 -11.17
C ASN A 169 5.42 6.02 -10.54
N LEU A 170 5.50 7.09 -9.75
CA LEU A 170 4.31 7.71 -9.16
C LEU A 170 3.34 8.20 -10.23
N ILE A 171 3.82 8.81 -11.31
CA ILE A 171 2.96 9.22 -12.43
C ILE A 171 2.32 7.99 -13.09
N ILE A 172 3.09 6.98 -13.46
CA ILE A 172 2.59 5.78 -14.15
C ILE A 172 1.51 5.05 -13.34
N PHE A 173 1.68 4.99 -12.01
CA PHE A 173 0.70 4.30 -11.15
C PHE A 173 -0.45 5.20 -10.66
N SER A 174 -0.41 6.50 -10.95
CA SER A 174 -1.52 7.41 -10.63
C SER A 174 -2.58 7.48 -11.73
N PHE A 175 -2.25 7.02 -12.91
CA PHE A 175 -3.12 6.95 -14.10
C PHE A 175 -3.46 5.51 -14.46
#